data_2e5f6678e38b9df1ef116e690da88b83
#
_entry.id   2e5f6678e38b9df1ef116e690da88b83
#
_cell.length_a   1.000
_cell.length_b   1.000
_cell.length_c   1.000
_cell.angle_alpha   90.00
_cell.angle_beta   90.00
_cell.angle_gamma   90.00
#
_symmetry.space_group_name_H-M   'P 1'
#
loop_
_entity.id
_entity.type
_entity.pdbx_description
1 polymer ?
#
loop_
_entity_poly.entity_id
_entity_poly.type
_entity_poly.pdbx_seq_one_letter_code
_entity_poly.pdbx_strand_id
1 'polypeptide(L)'
;PRFGWDEIPLAYAMDTHDMPVGWDELARPIAVNVGNPHVIFFVPDVDAVPLDVLGPVIEHDALFPARINVNVAQVVARDHIRLRVWERGAGLTRACGTGACATAVAAMRRGLAERKVNVDLPGGRLVIEWRADGQIAMTGPAATSFSGEVDLDAFA
;
A
#
# COMPACT_ATOMS: atom_id res chain seq x y z
N PRO A 1 -6.26 -7.69 -7.96
CA PRO A 1 -4.83 -7.44 -7.75
C PRO A 1 -3.98 -8.28 -8.68
N ARG A 2 -2.75 -7.82 -8.99
CA ARG A 2 -1.77 -8.48 -9.83
C ARG A 2 -0.50 -8.73 -9.03
N PHE A 3 0.23 -9.77 -9.41
CA PHE A 3 1.35 -10.28 -8.61
C PHE A 3 2.59 -10.65 -9.41
N GLY A 4 2.51 -10.64 -10.74
CA GLY A 4 3.64 -10.87 -11.61
C GLY A 4 4.72 -9.80 -11.44
N TRP A 5 5.99 -10.19 -11.47
CA TRP A 5 7.09 -9.23 -11.35
C TRP A 5 7.07 -8.17 -12.47
N ASP A 6 6.64 -8.55 -13.67
CA ASP A 6 6.46 -7.68 -14.83
C ASP A 6 5.23 -6.78 -14.72
N GLU A 7 4.19 -7.22 -14.01
CA GLU A 7 2.99 -6.43 -13.71
C GLU A 7 3.21 -5.41 -12.59
N ILE A 8 4.21 -5.63 -11.70
CA ILE A 8 4.66 -4.70 -10.66
C ILE A 8 5.72 -3.72 -11.17
N PRO A 9 6.10 -3.79 -12.39
CA PRO A 9 7.28 -3.57 -13.20
C PRO A 9 8.60 -3.52 -12.41
N LEU A 10 9.02 -4.69 -11.91
CA LEU A 10 10.36 -4.86 -11.36
C LEU A 10 11.42 -4.90 -12.46
N ALA A 11 12.65 -4.53 -12.14
CA ALA A 11 13.77 -4.52 -13.10
C ALA A 11 14.13 -5.91 -13.65
N TYR A 12 13.81 -6.97 -12.90
CA TYR A 12 14.07 -8.36 -13.29
C TYR A 12 13.16 -9.34 -12.55
N ALA A 13 13.07 -10.57 -13.08
CA ALA A 13 12.20 -11.61 -12.53
C ALA A 13 12.63 -12.04 -11.12
N MET A 14 11.66 -12.04 -10.19
CA MET A 14 11.83 -12.59 -8.84
C MET A 14 10.47 -12.98 -8.25
N ASP A 15 10.52 -13.72 -7.14
CA ASP A 15 9.32 -13.99 -6.35
C ASP A 15 8.85 -12.70 -5.67
N THR A 16 7.62 -12.29 -5.97
CA THR A 16 6.99 -11.09 -5.42
C THR A 16 6.25 -11.35 -4.11
N HIS A 17 6.07 -12.62 -3.73
CA HIS A 17 5.43 -13.00 -2.47
C HIS A 17 6.39 -12.86 -1.28
N ASP A 18 7.67 -13.13 -1.51
CA ASP A 18 8.72 -13.06 -0.50
C ASP A 18 10.04 -12.64 -1.16
N MET A 19 10.15 -11.33 -1.44
CA MET A 19 11.26 -10.79 -2.20
C MET A 19 12.56 -10.89 -1.41
N PRO A 20 13.64 -11.50 -1.96
CA PRO A 20 14.91 -11.68 -1.24
C PRO A 20 15.77 -10.40 -1.25
N VAL A 21 15.15 -9.27 -0.89
CA VAL A 21 15.76 -7.93 -0.86
C VAL A 21 15.46 -7.23 0.45
N GLY A 22 16.22 -6.17 0.74
CA GLY A 22 16.02 -5.37 1.95
C GLY A 22 16.75 -4.03 1.89
N TRP A 23 16.31 -3.10 2.71
CA TRP A 23 16.85 -1.77 2.90
C TRP A 23 16.90 -1.49 4.40
N ASP A 24 18.12 -1.44 4.95
CA ASP A 24 18.35 -1.27 6.39
C ASP A 24 17.54 -2.31 7.21
N GLU A 25 16.72 -1.88 8.17
CA GLU A 25 15.87 -2.76 8.98
C GLU A 25 14.66 -3.36 8.23
N LEU A 26 14.35 -2.88 7.03
CA LEU A 26 13.24 -3.38 6.21
C LEU A 26 13.72 -4.47 5.25
N ALA A 27 13.21 -5.68 5.41
CA ALA A 27 13.61 -6.82 4.60
C ALA A 27 12.43 -7.70 4.18
N ARG A 28 12.65 -8.50 3.13
CA ARG A 28 11.74 -9.53 2.63
C ARG A 28 10.31 -9.03 2.40
N PRO A 29 10.12 -7.95 1.63
CA PRO A 29 8.79 -7.43 1.35
C PRO A 29 7.98 -8.36 0.45
N ILE A 30 6.70 -8.06 0.34
CA ILE A 30 5.81 -8.58 -0.70
C ILE A 30 5.41 -7.42 -1.61
N ALA A 31 5.28 -7.67 -2.91
CA ALA A 31 4.84 -6.67 -3.85
C ALA A 31 3.46 -7.02 -4.45
N VAL A 32 2.63 -6.00 -4.63
CA VAL A 32 1.26 -6.11 -5.15
C VAL A 32 0.95 -4.91 -6.03
N ASN A 33 0.29 -5.14 -7.17
CA ASN A 33 -0.29 -4.09 -8.00
C ASN A 33 -1.82 -4.14 -7.92
N VAL A 34 -2.43 -3.04 -7.49
CA VAL A 34 -3.90 -2.86 -7.38
C VAL A 34 -4.42 -1.79 -8.35
N GLY A 35 -3.65 -1.51 -9.42
CA GLY A 35 -3.82 -0.41 -10.37
C GLY A 35 -2.60 0.50 -10.38
N ASN A 36 -1.84 0.48 -9.29
CA ASN A 36 -0.50 1.05 -9.12
C ASN A 36 0.34 0.10 -8.26
N PRO A 37 1.69 0.12 -8.40
CA PRO A 37 2.55 -0.81 -7.70
C PRO A 37 2.83 -0.40 -6.26
N HIS A 38 2.84 -1.38 -5.37
CA HIS A 38 3.17 -1.25 -3.95
C HIS A 38 4.17 -2.32 -3.52
N VAL A 39 5.15 -1.93 -2.71
CA VAL A 39 5.99 -2.84 -1.92
C VAL A 39 5.60 -2.72 -0.45
N ILE A 40 5.36 -3.86 0.23
CA ILE A 40 4.81 -3.90 1.57
C ILE A 40 5.78 -4.63 2.49
N PHE A 41 6.17 -3.98 3.59
CA PHE A 41 6.97 -4.53 4.67
C PHE A 41 6.10 -4.75 5.90
N PHE A 42 6.09 -5.97 6.42
CA PHE A 42 5.44 -6.25 7.70
C PHE A 42 6.46 -6.12 8.83
N VAL A 43 6.15 -5.26 9.79
CA VAL A 43 7.04 -4.91 10.91
C VAL A 43 6.31 -5.06 12.25
N PRO A 44 7.06 -5.24 13.36
CA PRO A 44 6.46 -5.31 14.70
C PRO A 44 5.82 -3.99 15.15
N ASP A 45 6.37 -2.85 14.75
CA ASP A 45 5.89 -1.51 15.08
C ASP A 45 6.11 -0.55 13.92
N VAL A 46 5.02 -0.02 13.35
CA VAL A 46 5.08 0.94 12.24
C VAL A 46 5.65 2.30 12.65
N ASP A 47 5.55 2.66 13.93
CA ASP A 47 6.02 3.97 14.40
C ASP A 47 7.54 3.98 14.61
N ALA A 48 8.16 2.83 14.81
CA ALA A 48 9.61 2.69 14.94
C ALA A 48 10.37 2.87 13.60
N VAL A 49 9.68 2.74 12.46
CA VAL A 49 10.31 2.81 11.13
C VAL A 49 10.45 4.28 10.67
N PRO A 50 11.67 4.75 10.34
CA PRO A 50 11.92 6.08 9.80
C PRO A 50 11.53 6.14 8.30
N LEU A 51 10.23 6.05 8.02
CA LEU A 51 9.70 5.93 6.65
C LEU A 51 9.95 7.19 5.81
N ASP A 52 10.11 8.34 6.42
CA ASP A 52 10.52 9.60 5.78
C ASP A 52 11.97 9.56 5.25
N VAL A 53 12.82 8.70 5.83
CA VAL A 53 14.21 8.47 5.39
C VAL A 53 14.28 7.30 4.41
N LEU A 54 13.67 6.16 4.72
CA LEU A 54 13.74 4.94 3.91
C LEU A 54 12.84 4.99 2.68
N GLY A 55 11.69 5.67 2.77
CA GLY A 55 10.71 5.77 1.70
C GLY A 55 11.29 6.25 0.37
N PRO A 56 11.99 7.42 0.33
CA PRO A 56 12.60 7.92 -0.89
C PRO A 56 13.73 7.02 -1.43
N VAL A 57 14.48 6.36 -0.55
CA VAL A 57 15.55 5.42 -0.95
C VAL A 57 14.95 4.22 -1.67
N ILE A 58 13.90 3.62 -1.11
CA ILE A 58 13.22 2.46 -1.69
C ILE A 58 12.45 2.85 -2.96
N GLU A 59 11.73 3.98 -2.94
CA GLU A 59 10.99 4.47 -4.12
C GLU A 59 11.88 4.58 -5.36
N HIS A 60 13.13 5.05 -5.19
CA HIS A 60 14.06 5.32 -6.28
C HIS A 60 15.09 4.22 -6.52
N ASP A 61 14.98 3.09 -5.83
CA ASP A 61 15.87 1.95 -6.04
C ASP A 61 15.77 1.43 -7.48
N ALA A 62 16.91 1.02 -8.05
CA ALA A 62 17.01 0.50 -9.41
C ALA A 62 16.14 -0.75 -9.65
N LEU A 63 15.74 -1.45 -8.59
CA LEU A 63 14.77 -2.56 -8.66
C LEU A 63 13.40 -2.09 -9.16
N PHE A 64 13.04 -0.83 -8.95
CA PHE A 64 11.74 -0.25 -9.30
C PHE A 64 11.89 0.84 -10.38
N PRO A 65 12.13 0.50 -11.66
CA PRO A 65 12.39 1.48 -12.72
C PRO A 65 11.23 2.45 -12.97
N ALA A 66 9.99 2.05 -12.66
CA ALA A 66 8.79 2.91 -12.69
C ALA A 66 8.49 3.58 -11.34
N ARG A 67 9.40 3.47 -10.36
CA ARG A 67 9.20 3.79 -8.95
C ARG A 67 8.06 2.99 -8.33
N ILE A 68 7.91 3.08 -6.98
CA ILE A 68 6.95 2.27 -6.24
C ILE A 68 6.42 3.03 -5.03
N ASN A 69 5.18 2.70 -4.59
CA ASN A 69 4.67 3.11 -3.29
C ASN A 69 5.23 2.17 -2.21
N VAL A 70 5.71 2.72 -1.11
CA VAL A 70 6.31 1.96 -0.01
C VAL A 70 5.37 1.94 1.18
N ASN A 71 4.96 0.74 1.58
CA ASN A 71 3.99 0.52 2.64
C ASN A 71 4.68 -0.18 3.81
N VAL A 72 4.54 0.35 5.02
CA VAL A 72 5.00 -0.27 6.26
C VAL A 72 3.78 -0.60 7.11
N ALA A 73 3.61 -1.88 7.43
CA ALA A 73 2.39 -2.41 8.02
C ALA A 73 2.68 -3.23 9.29
N GLN A 74 1.90 -3.00 10.32
CA GLN A 74 1.86 -3.79 11.56
C GLN A 74 0.55 -4.56 11.62
N VAL A 75 0.62 -5.88 11.63
CA VAL A 75 -0.55 -6.73 11.86
C VAL A 75 -0.80 -6.78 13.37
N VAL A 76 -1.82 -6.06 13.83
CA VAL A 76 -2.22 -5.99 15.24
C VAL A 76 -3.05 -7.21 15.61
N ALA A 77 -3.95 -7.61 14.72
CA ALA A 77 -4.79 -8.81 14.82
C ALA A 77 -5.13 -9.28 13.40
N ARG A 78 -5.71 -10.49 13.27
CA ARG A 78 -6.08 -11.04 11.96
C ARG A 78 -7.11 -10.19 11.20
N ASP A 79 -7.85 -9.33 11.90
CA ASP A 79 -8.86 -8.39 11.37
C ASP A 79 -8.44 -6.93 11.48
N HIS A 80 -7.16 -6.66 11.89
CA HIS A 80 -6.70 -5.29 12.16
C HIS A 80 -5.23 -5.07 11.80
N ILE A 81 -4.97 -4.08 10.93
CA ILE A 81 -3.64 -3.66 10.46
C ILE A 81 -3.47 -2.16 10.72
N ARG A 82 -2.31 -1.75 11.20
CA ARG A 82 -1.85 -0.35 11.18
C ARG A 82 -0.93 -0.16 9.99
N LEU A 83 -1.07 0.98 9.28
CA LEU A 83 -0.38 1.24 8.03
C LEU A 83 0.16 2.67 7.96
N ARG A 84 1.42 2.80 7.52
CA ARG A 84 2.01 4.06 7.06
C ARG A 84 2.48 3.88 5.62
N VAL A 85 2.32 4.94 4.82
CA VAL A 85 2.63 4.89 3.39
C VAL A 85 3.51 6.06 2.98
N TRP A 86 4.57 5.76 2.25
CA TRP A 86 5.28 6.69 1.40
C TRP A 86 4.78 6.52 -0.02
N GLU A 87 4.05 7.51 -0.53
CA GLU A 87 3.45 7.44 -1.86
C GLU A 87 4.43 7.90 -2.93
N ARG A 88 4.47 7.15 -4.01
CA ARG A 88 5.27 7.44 -5.20
C ARG A 88 5.02 8.84 -5.71
N GLY A 89 6.04 9.70 -5.67
CA GLY A 89 5.99 11.09 -6.14
C GLY A 89 5.30 12.08 -5.20
N ALA A 90 4.71 11.63 -4.08
CA ALA A 90 4.01 12.49 -3.12
C ALA A 90 4.64 12.48 -1.71
N GLY A 91 5.40 11.42 -1.39
CA GLY A 91 6.07 11.31 -0.09
C GLY A 91 5.19 10.71 1.00
N LEU A 92 5.47 11.04 2.27
CA LEU A 92 4.75 10.54 3.42
C LEU A 92 3.34 11.16 3.48
N THR A 93 2.31 10.34 3.32
CA THR A 93 0.92 10.79 3.31
C THR A 93 0.13 10.27 4.51
N ARG A 94 -0.99 10.93 4.83
CA ARG A 94 -1.86 10.54 5.94
C ARG A 94 -2.91 9.50 5.55
N ALA A 95 -3.21 9.38 4.25
CA ALA A 95 -4.22 8.46 3.73
C ALA A 95 -3.83 8.01 2.32
N CYS A 96 -3.91 6.71 2.07
CA CYS A 96 -3.66 6.09 0.77
C CYS A 96 -4.59 4.88 0.60
N GLY A 97 -5.67 5.05 -0.17
CA GLY A 97 -6.66 3.99 -0.38
C GLY A 97 -6.07 2.77 -1.09
N THR A 98 -5.27 2.97 -2.14
CA THR A 98 -4.59 1.87 -2.85
C THR A 98 -3.53 1.19 -1.98
N GLY A 99 -2.83 1.95 -1.14
CA GLY A 99 -1.91 1.41 -0.14
C GLY A 99 -2.61 0.50 0.86
N ALA A 100 -3.79 0.89 1.36
CA ALA A 100 -4.60 0.05 2.24
C ALA A 100 -5.05 -1.24 1.54
N CYS A 101 -5.53 -1.14 0.29
CA CYS A 101 -5.94 -2.29 -0.52
C CYS A 101 -4.76 -3.26 -0.78
N ALA A 102 -3.62 -2.75 -1.23
CA ALA A 102 -2.43 -3.56 -1.50
C ALA A 102 -1.90 -4.25 -0.24
N THR A 103 -1.85 -3.52 0.89
CA THR A 103 -1.39 -4.05 2.18
C THR A 103 -2.32 -5.14 2.72
N ALA A 104 -3.64 -4.94 2.66
CA ALA A 104 -4.60 -5.95 3.08
C ALA A 104 -4.47 -7.23 2.25
N VAL A 105 -4.41 -7.12 0.90
CA VAL A 105 -4.19 -8.26 0.01
C VAL A 105 -2.88 -8.98 0.30
N ALA A 106 -1.80 -8.22 0.53
CA ALA A 106 -0.50 -8.77 0.90
C ALA A 106 -0.55 -9.58 2.20
N ALA A 107 -1.21 -9.03 3.24
CA ALA A 107 -1.41 -9.73 4.52
C ALA A 107 -2.24 -11.00 4.37
N MET A 108 -3.31 -10.95 3.58
CA MET A 108 -4.16 -12.11 3.27
C MET A 108 -3.39 -13.20 2.52
N ARG A 109 -2.57 -12.83 1.54
CA ARG A 109 -1.71 -13.77 0.80
C ARG A 109 -0.68 -14.46 1.69
N ARG A 110 -0.13 -13.75 2.68
CA ARG A 110 0.80 -14.31 3.67
C ARG A 110 0.10 -15.06 4.80
N GLY A 111 -1.25 -15.15 4.80
CA GLY A 111 -2.02 -15.80 5.85
C GLY A 111 -2.01 -15.04 7.18
N LEU A 112 -1.61 -13.78 7.18
CA LEU A 112 -1.51 -12.93 8.37
C LEU A 112 -2.84 -12.27 8.74
N ALA A 113 -3.76 -12.12 7.77
CA ALA A 113 -5.05 -11.46 7.97
C ALA A 113 -6.21 -12.26 7.37
N GLU A 114 -7.41 -11.97 7.84
CA GLU A 114 -8.67 -12.47 7.29
C GLU A 114 -9.04 -11.75 5.99
N ARG A 115 -9.99 -12.32 5.20
CA ARG A 115 -10.42 -11.75 3.90
C ARG A 115 -11.12 -10.41 4.01
N LYS A 116 -11.44 -9.97 5.22
CA LYS A 116 -11.97 -8.63 5.55
C LYS A 116 -11.23 -8.10 6.76
N VAL A 117 -10.64 -6.90 6.64
CA VAL A 117 -9.73 -6.36 7.64
C VAL A 117 -9.91 -4.85 7.77
N ASN A 118 -9.80 -4.35 9.01
CA ASN A 118 -9.68 -2.93 9.31
C ASN A 118 -8.24 -2.48 9.07
N VAL A 119 -8.05 -1.39 8.35
CA VAL A 119 -6.73 -0.79 8.10
C VAL A 119 -6.74 0.63 8.67
N ASP A 120 -5.94 0.86 9.70
CA ASP A 120 -5.76 2.17 10.30
C ASP A 120 -4.59 2.89 9.65
N LEU A 121 -4.87 4.05 9.04
CA LEU A 121 -3.89 5.02 8.56
C LEU A 121 -3.92 6.27 9.47
N PRO A 122 -2.89 7.12 9.43
CA PRO A 122 -2.89 8.38 10.20
C PRO A 122 -4.09 9.29 9.93
N GLY A 123 -4.72 9.17 8.74
CA GLY A 123 -5.89 9.94 8.33
C GLY A 123 -7.24 9.32 8.69
N GLY A 124 -7.27 8.06 9.15
CA GLY A 124 -8.50 7.37 9.53
C GLY A 124 -8.51 5.88 9.15
N ARG A 125 -9.60 5.22 9.49
CA ARG A 125 -9.81 3.79 9.28
C ARG A 125 -10.53 3.52 7.96
N LEU A 126 -10.05 2.49 7.25
CA LEU A 126 -10.71 1.88 6.11
C LEU A 126 -11.00 0.40 6.41
N VAL A 127 -12.07 -0.14 5.82
CA VAL A 127 -12.35 -1.57 5.82
C VAL A 127 -12.06 -2.09 4.42
N ILE A 128 -11.18 -3.08 4.32
CA ILE A 128 -10.78 -3.71 3.07
C ILE A 128 -11.26 -5.14 3.06
N GLU A 129 -11.93 -5.54 1.98
CA GLU A 129 -12.39 -6.91 1.77
C GLU A 129 -11.90 -7.41 0.41
N TRP A 130 -11.14 -8.50 0.40
CA TRP A 130 -10.78 -9.18 -0.84
C TRP A 130 -11.78 -10.32 -1.09
N ARG A 131 -12.72 -10.07 -1.99
CA ARG A 131 -13.87 -10.92 -2.29
C ARG A 131 -13.46 -12.21 -3.03
N ALA A 132 -14.35 -13.20 -3.02
CA ALA A 132 -14.14 -14.47 -3.70
C ALA A 132 -14.06 -14.34 -5.24
N ASP A 133 -14.69 -13.31 -5.79
CA ASP A 133 -14.64 -12.97 -7.23
C ASP A 133 -13.31 -12.28 -7.64
N GLY A 134 -12.39 -12.08 -6.70
CA GLY A 134 -11.10 -11.43 -6.92
C GLY A 134 -11.13 -9.91 -6.80
N GLN A 135 -12.30 -9.29 -6.64
CA GLN A 135 -12.43 -7.84 -6.47
C GLN A 135 -12.03 -7.42 -5.06
N ILE A 136 -11.51 -6.20 -4.94
CA ILE A 136 -11.19 -5.57 -3.66
C ILE A 136 -12.26 -4.51 -3.41
N ALA A 137 -13.00 -4.65 -2.31
CA ALA A 137 -13.91 -3.63 -1.82
C ALA A 137 -13.22 -2.81 -0.73
N MET A 138 -13.32 -1.49 -0.85
CA MET A 138 -12.85 -0.53 0.13
C MET A 138 -14.04 0.26 0.66
N THR A 139 -14.19 0.31 1.97
CA THR A 139 -15.23 1.09 2.66
C THR A 139 -14.57 2.05 3.64
N GLY A 140 -15.00 3.31 3.63
CA GLY A 140 -14.50 4.34 4.52
C GLY A 140 -15.53 5.45 4.73
N PRO A 141 -15.29 6.36 5.68
CA PRO A 141 -16.15 7.52 5.89
C PRO A 141 -16.05 8.49 4.71
N ALA A 142 -17.11 9.23 4.49
CA ALA A 142 -17.16 10.34 3.55
C ALA A 142 -17.80 11.56 4.24
N ALA A 143 -17.25 12.74 3.99
CA ALA A 143 -17.77 14.00 4.53
C ALA A 143 -17.76 15.07 3.43
N THR A 144 -18.81 15.88 3.36
CA THR A 144 -18.86 17.05 2.49
C THR A 144 -18.08 18.18 3.15
N SER A 145 -16.97 18.60 2.52
CA SER A 145 -16.15 19.73 3.01
C SER A 145 -16.76 21.07 2.58
N PHE A 146 -17.27 21.16 1.35
CA PHE A 146 -17.95 22.32 0.80
C PHE A 146 -18.82 21.91 -0.41
N SER A 147 -19.72 22.79 -0.82
CA SER A 147 -20.47 22.70 -2.08
C SER A 147 -20.20 23.95 -2.91
N GLY A 148 -20.17 23.83 -4.23
CA GLY A 148 -19.93 24.93 -5.13
C GLY A 148 -20.41 24.61 -6.54
N GLU A 149 -20.39 25.63 -7.41
CA GLU A 149 -20.70 25.53 -8.83
C GLU A 149 -19.43 25.81 -9.63
N VAL A 150 -19.28 25.18 -10.79
CA VAL A 150 -18.20 25.40 -11.74
C VAL A 150 -18.78 25.54 -13.14
N ASP A 151 -18.34 26.56 -13.85
CA ASP A 151 -18.65 26.73 -15.27
C ASP A 151 -17.67 25.89 -16.08
N LEU A 152 -18.15 24.80 -16.68
CA LEU A 152 -17.32 23.89 -17.47
C LEU A 152 -16.81 24.53 -18.76
N ASP A 153 -17.52 25.53 -19.32
CA ASP A 153 -17.12 26.22 -20.55
C ASP A 153 -15.88 27.10 -20.32
N ALA A 154 -15.61 27.47 -19.07
CA ALA A 154 -14.40 28.22 -18.68
C ALA A 154 -13.10 27.41 -18.79
N PHE A 155 -13.18 26.08 -18.98
CA PHE A 155 -12.06 25.15 -19.07
C PHE A 155 -11.95 24.45 -20.44
N ALA A 156 -12.78 24.84 -21.42
CA ALA A 156 -12.80 24.30 -22.77
C ALA A 156 -11.75 24.92 -23.69
#